data_aec52a661625179f020d51fcab7f31ae
#
_entry.id   aec52a661625179f020d51fcab7f31ae
#
_cell.length_a   1.000
_cell.length_b   1.000
_cell.length_c   1.000
_cell.angle_alpha   90.00
_cell.angle_beta   90.00
_cell.angle_gamma   90.00
#
_symmetry.space_group_name_H-M   'P 1'
#
loop_
_entity.id
_entity.type
_entity.pdbx_description
1 polymer ?
#
loop_
_entity_poly.entity_id
_entity_poly.type
_entity_poly.pdbx_seq_one_letter_code
_entity_poly.pdbx_strand_id
1 'polypeptide(L)'
;AELHAETGRTAGNGSLMRTAPVALAHLDDPDALEQAARAVSALTHADPAAGDACVLWCSAIAHAVRTGELDVRVGLPRVAPPWAALLDAAEAGEPASFADNGWVVAALQAAWSAVSRAASFDDGLQRAVAAGHDTDTVAAIAGGLLGARYGVSAVPSRYRRLVHGWPGLRSRDLAALALLTVRGGRPDPDGWPTGPRLHYGRTHRGTVPHPDDPGVLLGGVGALVPGVADAVVSLCRLGAEEVPLQGVAPQDHVEVWLVDAEDANADLRTVLDDAADAVRDLRAEGKTVLLHCVHAHTRTPVVAAVHGARVAGGSEREALQRVMAVLPSARPRASIAAALR
;
A
#
# COMPACT_ATOMS: atom_id res chain seq x y z
N ALA A 1 -7.57 34.41 2.90
CA ALA A 1 -8.74 35.24 2.51
C ALA A 1 -8.29 36.51 1.79
N GLU A 2 -7.41 37.32 2.38
CA GLU A 2 -6.92 38.60 1.77
C GLU A 2 -6.23 38.33 0.42
N LEU A 3 -5.28 37.42 0.34
CA LEU A 3 -4.58 37.09 -0.90
C LEU A 3 -5.53 36.61 -2.00
N HIS A 4 -6.56 35.84 -1.66
CA HIS A 4 -7.59 35.42 -2.61
C HIS A 4 -8.41 36.59 -3.15
N ALA A 5 -8.80 37.50 -2.26
CA ALA A 5 -9.52 38.69 -2.67
C ALA A 5 -8.68 39.61 -3.60
N GLU A 6 -7.37 39.65 -3.40
CA GLU A 6 -6.45 40.48 -4.19
C GLU A 6 -6.07 39.83 -5.54
N THR A 7 -5.83 38.53 -5.57
CA THR A 7 -5.19 37.87 -6.72
C THR A 7 -6.12 36.93 -7.48
N GLY A 8 -7.20 36.43 -6.88
CA GLY A 8 -8.08 35.40 -7.42
C GLY A 8 -7.38 34.06 -7.71
N ARG A 9 -6.12 33.89 -7.30
CA ARG A 9 -5.26 32.74 -7.61
C ARG A 9 -4.79 32.05 -6.33
N THR A 10 -5.72 31.42 -5.60
CA THR A 10 -5.41 30.70 -4.34
C THR A 10 -5.88 29.25 -4.33
N ALA A 11 -6.21 28.71 -5.51
CA ALA A 11 -6.64 27.33 -5.71
C ALA A 11 -5.46 26.41 -6.11
N GLY A 12 -4.35 26.48 -5.37
CA GLY A 12 -3.26 25.50 -5.53
C GLY A 12 -3.68 24.08 -5.09
N ASN A 13 -2.96 23.07 -5.53
CA ASN A 13 -3.22 21.66 -5.25
C ASN A 13 -2.73 21.18 -3.87
N GLY A 14 -2.06 22.05 -3.09
CA GLY A 14 -1.42 21.71 -1.82
C GLY A 14 -2.35 21.23 -0.72
N SER A 15 -3.64 21.63 -0.71
CA SER A 15 -4.62 21.06 0.22
C SER A 15 -5.07 19.67 -0.21
N LEU A 16 -5.23 19.43 -1.51
CA LEU A 16 -5.69 18.16 -2.07
C LEU A 16 -4.66 17.03 -1.85
N MET A 17 -3.36 17.30 -2.05
CA MET A 17 -2.30 16.31 -1.89
C MET A 17 -2.19 15.74 -0.46
N ARG A 18 -2.66 16.47 0.56
CA ARG A 18 -2.57 16.07 1.98
C ARG A 18 -3.91 15.66 2.61
N THR A 19 -4.99 15.59 1.82
CA THR A 19 -6.34 15.42 2.36
C THR A 19 -6.69 13.97 2.73
N ALA A 20 -5.98 12.96 2.19
CA ALA A 20 -6.31 11.55 2.38
C ALA A 20 -6.51 11.12 3.85
N PRO A 21 -5.72 11.56 4.85
CA PRO A 21 -5.95 11.21 6.25
C PRO A 21 -7.28 11.69 6.82
N VAL A 22 -7.87 12.77 6.27
CA VAL A 22 -9.18 13.28 6.70
C VAL A 22 -10.28 12.24 6.42
N ALA A 23 -10.22 11.58 5.28
CA ALA A 23 -11.15 10.51 4.93
C ALA A 23 -11.10 9.36 5.94
N LEU A 24 -9.89 8.94 6.35
CA LEU A 24 -9.71 7.86 7.31
C LEU A 24 -10.27 8.18 8.70
N ALA A 25 -10.26 9.45 9.09
CA ALA A 25 -10.79 9.87 10.38
C ALA A 25 -12.33 9.93 10.43
N HIS A 26 -13.00 9.95 9.26
CA HIS A 26 -14.45 10.18 9.14
C HIS A 26 -15.13 9.17 8.18
N LEU A 27 -14.69 7.91 8.16
CA LEU A 27 -15.19 6.90 7.21
C LEU A 27 -16.70 6.70 7.27
N ASP A 28 -17.29 6.77 8.47
CA ASP A 28 -18.69 6.43 8.72
C ASP A 28 -19.61 7.65 8.86
N ASP A 29 -19.04 8.86 8.75
CA ASP A 29 -19.80 10.12 8.87
C ASP A 29 -19.51 11.06 7.69
N PRO A 30 -20.30 10.99 6.62
CA PRO A 30 -20.10 11.82 5.42
C PRO A 30 -20.22 13.33 5.66
N ASP A 31 -21.00 13.76 6.67
CA ASP A 31 -21.19 15.17 6.97
C ASP A 31 -19.99 15.72 7.74
N ALA A 32 -19.49 14.96 8.72
CA ALA A 32 -18.23 15.28 9.40
C ALA A 32 -17.04 15.23 8.44
N LEU A 33 -17.01 14.29 7.49
CA LEU A 33 -15.97 14.20 6.45
C LEU A 33 -15.95 15.48 5.61
N GLU A 34 -17.11 15.94 5.10
CA GLU A 34 -17.19 17.17 4.31
C GLU A 34 -16.70 18.38 5.10
N GLN A 35 -17.19 18.56 6.32
CA GLN A 35 -16.80 19.67 7.18
C GLN A 35 -15.29 19.67 7.46
N ALA A 36 -14.72 18.53 7.80
CA ALA A 36 -13.30 18.38 8.08
C ALA A 36 -12.44 18.62 6.84
N ALA A 37 -12.83 18.09 5.66
CA ALA A 37 -12.12 18.30 4.41
C ALA A 37 -12.04 19.78 4.04
N ARG A 38 -13.15 20.52 4.14
CA ARG A 38 -13.19 21.95 3.91
C ARG A 38 -12.36 22.73 4.95
N ALA A 39 -12.48 22.40 6.23
CA ALA A 39 -11.76 23.06 7.30
C ALA A 39 -10.24 22.89 7.18
N VAL A 40 -9.76 21.68 6.89
CA VAL A 40 -8.33 21.41 6.69
C VAL A 40 -7.80 22.07 5.41
N SER A 41 -8.58 22.13 4.34
CA SER A 41 -8.23 22.88 3.13
C SER A 41 -8.10 24.37 3.43
N ALA A 42 -9.06 24.96 4.15
CA ALA A 42 -9.13 26.38 4.48
C ALA A 42 -7.97 26.88 5.35
N LEU A 43 -7.22 26.01 6.03
CA LEU A 43 -6.02 26.39 6.78
C LEU A 43 -4.97 27.10 5.89
N THR A 44 -4.93 26.78 4.60
CA THR A 44 -3.94 27.31 3.67
C THR A 44 -4.52 27.79 2.33
N HIS A 45 -5.73 27.34 1.95
CA HIS A 45 -6.35 27.64 0.65
C HIS A 45 -7.75 28.19 0.86
N ALA A 46 -7.95 29.46 0.49
CA ALA A 46 -9.22 30.16 0.66
C ALA A 46 -10.18 29.97 -0.52
N ASP A 47 -9.72 29.42 -1.64
CA ASP A 47 -10.53 29.21 -2.83
C ASP A 47 -11.53 28.06 -2.61
N PRO A 48 -12.83 28.26 -2.89
CA PRO A 48 -13.84 27.20 -2.75
C PRO A 48 -13.51 25.92 -3.55
N ALA A 49 -12.89 26.06 -4.73
CA ALA A 49 -12.53 24.91 -5.56
C ALA A 49 -11.53 23.98 -4.85
N ALA A 50 -10.64 24.51 -4.01
CA ALA A 50 -9.72 23.69 -3.22
C ALA A 50 -10.46 22.87 -2.14
N GLY A 51 -11.47 23.46 -1.50
CA GLY A 51 -12.35 22.77 -0.55
C GLY A 51 -13.19 21.69 -1.22
N ASP A 52 -13.80 21.99 -2.36
CA ASP A 52 -14.63 21.07 -3.15
C ASP A 52 -13.80 19.86 -3.63
N ALA A 53 -12.60 20.09 -4.16
CA ALA A 53 -11.70 19.02 -4.57
C ALA A 53 -11.35 18.08 -3.40
N CYS A 54 -11.08 18.63 -2.20
CA CYS A 54 -10.84 17.82 -1.01
C CYS A 54 -12.06 17.00 -0.60
N VAL A 55 -13.28 17.56 -0.68
CA VAL A 55 -14.52 16.82 -0.41
C VAL A 55 -14.71 15.66 -1.36
N LEU A 56 -14.56 15.91 -2.68
CA LEU A 56 -14.66 14.85 -3.70
C LEU A 56 -13.68 13.73 -3.44
N TRP A 57 -12.42 14.07 -3.19
CA TRP A 57 -11.36 13.07 -3.02
C TRP A 57 -11.50 12.29 -1.70
N CYS A 58 -11.84 12.95 -0.60
CA CYS A 58 -12.12 12.27 0.67
C CYS A 58 -13.32 11.36 0.58
N SER A 59 -14.39 11.77 -0.13
CA SER A 59 -15.57 10.92 -0.35
C SER A 59 -15.21 9.67 -1.16
N ALA A 60 -14.40 9.81 -2.22
CA ALA A 60 -13.91 8.69 -3.02
C ALA A 60 -13.02 7.73 -2.20
N ILE A 61 -12.11 8.26 -1.37
CA ILE A 61 -11.27 7.45 -0.48
C ILE A 61 -12.12 6.69 0.54
N ALA A 62 -13.08 7.35 1.19
CA ALA A 62 -13.96 6.70 2.15
C ALA A 62 -14.83 5.62 1.47
N HIS A 63 -15.30 5.87 0.25
CA HIS A 63 -16.01 4.87 -0.56
C HIS A 63 -15.10 3.67 -0.87
N ALA A 64 -13.90 3.91 -1.39
CA ALA A 64 -12.95 2.86 -1.76
C ALA A 64 -12.52 2.00 -0.56
N VAL A 65 -12.31 2.59 0.63
CA VAL A 65 -12.00 1.84 1.85
C VAL A 65 -13.14 0.89 2.25
N ARG A 66 -14.40 1.33 2.09
CA ARG A 66 -15.58 0.53 2.49
C ARG A 66 -15.99 -0.53 1.48
N THR A 67 -15.88 -0.22 0.19
CA THR A 67 -16.45 -1.06 -0.88
C THR A 67 -15.40 -1.77 -1.72
N GLY A 68 -14.18 -1.26 -1.73
CA GLY A 68 -13.15 -1.67 -2.67
C GLY A 68 -13.35 -1.13 -4.09
N GLU A 69 -14.23 -0.15 -4.33
CA GLU A 69 -14.52 0.41 -5.64
C GLU A 69 -13.96 1.82 -5.78
N LEU A 70 -13.54 2.17 -7.01
CA LEU A 70 -13.04 3.51 -7.34
C LEU A 70 -14.18 4.32 -7.96
N ASP A 71 -14.73 5.25 -7.19
CA ASP A 71 -15.74 6.18 -7.68
C ASP A 71 -15.59 7.56 -7.02
N VAL A 72 -15.13 8.55 -7.79
CA VAL A 72 -15.02 9.95 -7.34
C VAL A 72 -16.37 10.67 -7.36
N ARG A 73 -17.35 10.16 -8.14
CA ARG A 73 -18.65 10.80 -8.32
C ARG A 73 -19.55 10.69 -7.09
N VAL A 74 -19.23 9.81 -6.15
CA VAL A 74 -19.94 9.70 -4.86
C VAL A 74 -19.92 10.99 -4.06
N GLY A 75 -18.94 11.88 -4.30
CA GLY A 75 -18.84 13.19 -3.67
C GLY A 75 -19.62 14.32 -4.37
N LEU A 76 -20.11 14.11 -5.59
CA LEU A 76 -20.78 15.15 -6.38
C LEU A 76 -21.97 15.82 -5.69
N PRO A 77 -22.83 15.11 -4.93
CA PRO A 77 -23.95 15.77 -4.24
C PRO A 77 -23.54 16.82 -3.18
N ARG A 78 -22.24 16.87 -2.82
CA ARG A 78 -21.69 17.72 -1.76
C ARG A 78 -20.90 18.93 -2.27
N VAL A 79 -20.77 19.06 -3.59
CA VAL A 79 -19.98 20.13 -4.22
C VAL A 79 -20.80 20.89 -5.26
N ALA A 80 -20.43 22.14 -5.51
CA ALA A 80 -21.10 22.95 -6.51
C ALA A 80 -20.71 22.55 -7.96
N PRO A 81 -21.55 22.81 -8.98
CA PRO A 81 -21.11 22.71 -10.37
C PRO A 81 -19.87 23.58 -10.62
N PRO A 82 -18.93 23.19 -11.51
CA PRO A 82 -19.09 22.30 -12.66
C PRO A 82 -18.38 20.92 -12.53
N TRP A 83 -18.18 20.37 -11.34
CA TRP A 83 -17.34 19.20 -11.11
C TRP A 83 -17.71 17.97 -11.95
N ALA A 84 -19.00 17.73 -12.22
CA ALA A 84 -19.39 16.60 -13.06
C ALA A 84 -18.77 16.66 -14.47
N ALA A 85 -18.82 17.83 -15.13
CA ALA A 85 -18.21 18.01 -16.44
C ALA A 85 -16.67 17.94 -16.42
N LEU A 86 -16.07 18.40 -15.31
CA LEU A 86 -14.61 18.30 -15.11
C LEU A 86 -14.16 16.83 -14.95
N LEU A 87 -14.95 16.00 -14.28
CA LEU A 87 -14.70 14.55 -14.17
C LEU A 87 -14.93 13.83 -15.51
N ASP A 88 -15.96 14.20 -16.29
CA ASP A 88 -16.15 13.68 -17.65
C ASP A 88 -14.93 13.97 -18.54
N ALA A 89 -14.39 15.19 -18.44
CA ALA A 89 -13.17 15.54 -19.16
C ALA A 89 -11.95 14.73 -18.69
N ALA A 90 -11.83 14.46 -17.38
CA ALA A 90 -10.75 13.65 -16.84
C ALA A 90 -10.81 12.20 -17.32
N GLU A 91 -12.01 11.63 -17.40
CA GLU A 91 -12.21 10.26 -17.89
C GLU A 91 -12.01 10.14 -19.41
N ALA A 92 -12.28 11.19 -20.17
CA ALA A 92 -12.04 11.25 -21.61
C ALA A 92 -10.58 11.54 -21.96
N GLY A 93 -9.87 12.36 -21.15
CA GLY A 93 -8.51 12.81 -21.39
C GLY A 93 -7.44 11.89 -20.78
N GLU A 94 -6.22 11.97 -21.31
CA GLU A 94 -5.05 11.34 -20.69
C GLU A 94 -4.49 12.23 -19.56
N PRO A 95 -3.77 11.69 -18.53
CA PRO A 95 -3.24 12.49 -17.43
C PRO A 95 -2.40 13.69 -17.88
N ALA A 96 -1.59 13.54 -18.93
CA ALA A 96 -0.75 14.61 -19.49
C ALA A 96 -1.54 15.75 -20.17
N SER A 97 -2.85 15.55 -20.44
CA SER A 97 -3.71 16.60 -21.01
C SER A 97 -4.02 17.71 -20.01
N PHE A 98 -3.77 17.49 -18.72
CA PHE A 98 -4.03 18.42 -17.62
C PHE A 98 -2.74 19.08 -17.14
N ALA A 99 -2.04 19.78 -18.05
CA ALA A 99 -0.69 20.29 -17.84
C ALA A 99 -0.56 21.35 -16.73
N ASP A 100 -1.62 22.16 -16.46
CA ASP A 100 -1.63 23.15 -15.39
C ASP A 100 -1.98 22.52 -14.02
N ASN A 101 -1.35 21.38 -13.71
CA ASN A 101 -1.65 20.56 -12.55
C ASN A 101 -1.07 21.08 -11.22
N GLY A 102 -0.46 22.25 -11.19
CA GLY A 102 -0.27 23.06 -10.00
C GLY A 102 -1.58 23.66 -9.48
N TRP A 103 -2.59 23.82 -10.36
CA TRP A 103 -3.95 24.21 -10.01
C TRP A 103 -4.77 23.00 -9.56
N VAL A 104 -5.53 23.15 -8.47
CA VAL A 104 -6.23 22.04 -7.81
C VAL A 104 -7.18 21.26 -8.73
N VAL A 105 -7.86 21.95 -9.66
CA VAL A 105 -8.81 21.32 -10.58
C VAL A 105 -8.06 20.43 -11.58
N ALA A 106 -7.03 20.97 -12.23
CA ALA A 106 -6.22 20.17 -13.16
C ALA A 106 -5.46 19.04 -12.45
N ALA A 107 -5.01 19.26 -11.20
CA ALA A 107 -4.40 18.20 -10.39
C ALA A 107 -5.38 17.05 -10.11
N LEU A 108 -6.63 17.36 -9.72
CA LEU A 108 -7.67 16.35 -9.53
C LEU A 108 -8.00 15.62 -10.83
N GLN A 109 -8.11 16.33 -11.95
CA GLN A 109 -8.38 15.74 -13.26
C GLN A 109 -7.24 14.80 -13.69
N ALA A 110 -5.98 15.22 -13.56
CA ALA A 110 -4.82 14.40 -13.87
C ALA A 110 -4.79 13.13 -13.00
N ALA A 111 -5.00 13.28 -11.69
CA ALA A 111 -5.04 12.16 -10.75
C ALA A 111 -6.20 11.21 -11.04
N TRP A 112 -7.41 11.71 -11.30
CA TRP A 112 -8.56 10.87 -11.63
C TRP A 112 -8.40 10.17 -12.98
N SER A 113 -7.88 10.86 -13.97
CA SER A 113 -7.54 10.26 -15.28
C SER A 113 -6.56 9.09 -15.12
N ALA A 114 -5.55 9.23 -14.26
CA ALA A 114 -4.59 8.15 -13.97
C ALA A 114 -5.25 6.98 -13.23
N VAL A 115 -6.03 7.28 -12.17
CA VAL A 115 -6.66 6.28 -11.30
C VAL A 115 -7.76 5.50 -12.02
N SER A 116 -8.62 6.16 -12.78
CA SER A 116 -9.77 5.52 -13.48
C SER A 116 -9.35 4.51 -14.53
N ARG A 117 -8.11 4.59 -15.01
CA ARG A 117 -7.52 3.68 -16.01
C ARG A 117 -6.56 2.66 -15.41
N ALA A 118 -6.31 2.72 -14.10
CA ALA A 118 -5.31 1.91 -13.44
C ALA A 118 -5.71 0.44 -13.36
N ALA A 119 -4.85 -0.45 -13.84
CA ALA A 119 -4.99 -1.88 -13.67
C ALA A 119 -4.46 -2.39 -12.32
N SER A 120 -3.59 -1.60 -11.65
CA SER A 120 -2.99 -1.89 -10.34
C SER A 120 -2.60 -0.59 -9.64
N PHE A 121 -2.18 -0.70 -8.37
CA PHE A 121 -1.61 0.43 -7.64
C PHE A 121 -0.41 1.05 -8.38
N ASP A 122 0.53 0.20 -8.82
CA ASP A 122 1.75 0.65 -9.48
C ASP A 122 1.46 1.29 -10.86
N ASP A 123 0.60 0.68 -11.67
CA ASP A 123 0.17 1.24 -12.96
C ASP A 123 -0.46 2.63 -12.79
N GLY A 124 -1.37 2.78 -11.82
CA GLY A 124 -2.00 4.08 -11.54
C GLY A 124 -1.01 5.15 -11.08
N LEU A 125 -0.03 4.77 -10.25
CA LEU A 125 1.02 5.68 -9.80
C LEU A 125 1.93 6.10 -10.95
N GLN A 126 2.34 5.16 -11.82
CA GLN A 126 3.16 5.45 -13.00
C GLN A 126 2.43 6.39 -13.98
N ARG A 127 1.12 6.18 -14.20
CA ARG A 127 0.29 7.07 -15.01
C ARG A 127 0.21 8.48 -14.41
N ALA A 128 0.10 8.60 -13.09
CA ALA A 128 0.07 9.88 -12.41
C ALA A 128 1.40 10.64 -12.56
N VAL A 129 2.53 9.94 -12.44
CA VAL A 129 3.86 10.52 -12.70
C VAL A 129 4.03 10.92 -14.17
N ALA A 130 3.51 10.12 -15.11
CA ALA A 130 3.55 10.41 -16.54
C ALA A 130 2.73 11.63 -16.96
N ALA A 131 1.89 12.20 -16.06
CA ALA A 131 1.19 13.46 -16.31
C ALA A 131 2.16 14.63 -16.57
N GLY A 132 3.38 14.56 -16.04
CA GLY A 132 4.37 15.63 -16.15
C GLY A 132 4.08 16.82 -15.22
N HIS A 133 4.89 17.86 -15.32
CA HIS A 133 4.80 19.10 -14.51
C HIS A 133 4.89 18.84 -13.00
N ASP A 134 3.84 18.99 -12.22
CA ASP A 134 3.81 18.77 -10.76
C ASP A 134 3.52 17.30 -10.43
N THR A 135 4.46 16.43 -10.82
CA THR A 135 4.29 14.96 -10.81
C THR A 135 4.19 14.35 -9.42
N ASP A 136 4.95 14.85 -8.46
CA ASP A 136 4.97 14.37 -7.09
C ASP A 136 3.64 14.65 -6.38
N THR A 137 3.06 15.84 -6.60
CA THR A 137 1.75 16.20 -6.06
C THR A 137 0.62 15.37 -6.69
N VAL A 138 0.60 15.22 -8.02
CA VAL A 138 -0.41 14.39 -8.70
C VAL A 138 -0.30 12.93 -8.26
N ALA A 139 0.93 12.41 -8.14
CA ALA A 139 1.16 11.06 -7.64
C ALA A 139 0.75 10.88 -6.17
N ALA A 140 0.94 11.88 -5.31
CA ALA A 140 0.46 11.83 -3.92
C ALA A 140 -1.08 11.80 -3.84
N ILE A 141 -1.77 12.61 -4.66
CA ILE A 141 -3.23 12.61 -4.77
C ILE A 141 -3.72 11.23 -5.23
N ALA A 142 -3.24 10.75 -6.37
CA ALA A 142 -3.62 9.45 -6.95
C ALA A 142 -3.30 8.29 -5.98
N GLY A 143 -2.10 8.29 -5.39
CA GLY A 143 -1.64 7.28 -4.46
C GLY A 143 -2.53 7.12 -3.22
N GLY A 144 -3.10 8.21 -2.71
CA GLY A 144 -4.06 8.18 -1.60
C GLY A 144 -5.32 7.37 -1.93
N LEU A 145 -5.90 7.55 -3.12
CA LEU A 145 -7.09 6.83 -3.55
C LEU A 145 -6.76 5.39 -4.00
N LEU A 146 -5.65 5.19 -4.72
CA LEU A 146 -5.17 3.86 -5.08
C LEU A 146 -4.87 3.02 -3.84
N GLY A 147 -4.23 3.62 -2.81
CA GLY A 147 -3.97 2.94 -1.54
C GLY A 147 -5.23 2.55 -0.79
N ALA A 148 -6.27 3.37 -0.85
CA ALA A 148 -7.59 3.05 -0.29
C ALA A 148 -8.25 1.83 -0.98
N ARG A 149 -8.08 1.71 -2.30
CA ARG A 149 -8.64 0.62 -3.11
C ARG A 149 -7.86 -0.68 -2.95
N TYR A 150 -6.53 -0.62 -3.07
CA TYR A 150 -5.68 -1.80 -3.18
C TYR A 150 -5.04 -2.23 -1.87
N GLY A 151 -5.02 -1.35 -0.85
CA GLY A 151 -4.38 -1.60 0.44
C GLY A 151 -2.85 -1.47 0.40
N VAL A 152 -2.25 -1.48 1.59
CA VAL A 152 -0.80 -1.29 1.74
C VAL A 152 0.03 -2.43 1.14
N SER A 153 -0.52 -3.64 1.06
CA SER A 153 0.18 -4.80 0.48
C SER A 153 0.35 -4.70 -1.04
N ALA A 154 -0.46 -3.87 -1.71
CA ALA A 154 -0.31 -3.61 -3.14
C ALA A 154 0.71 -2.50 -3.45
N VAL A 155 1.19 -1.78 -2.44
CA VAL A 155 2.30 -0.84 -2.61
C VAL A 155 3.59 -1.63 -2.79
N PRO A 156 4.29 -1.53 -3.93
CA PRO A 156 5.50 -2.30 -4.17
C PRO A 156 6.55 -2.17 -3.07
N SER A 157 7.16 -3.28 -2.69
CA SER A 157 8.18 -3.35 -1.63
C SER A 157 9.37 -2.44 -1.91
N ARG A 158 9.74 -2.27 -3.20
CA ARG A 158 10.78 -1.32 -3.63
C ARG A 158 10.47 0.12 -3.21
N TYR A 159 9.21 0.56 -3.21
CA TYR A 159 8.81 1.87 -2.72
C TYR A 159 8.77 1.91 -1.20
N ARG A 160 8.20 0.88 -0.56
CA ARG A 160 8.08 0.81 0.91
C ARG A 160 9.44 0.81 1.60
N ARG A 161 10.48 0.23 1.00
CA ARG A 161 11.87 0.28 1.51
C ARG A 161 12.45 1.69 1.50
N LEU A 162 12.02 2.55 0.57
CA LEU A 162 12.53 3.91 0.39
C LEU A 162 11.75 4.97 1.16
N VAL A 163 10.47 4.72 1.42
CA VAL A 163 9.61 5.70 2.09
C VAL A 163 10.14 6.04 3.48
N HIS A 164 10.40 7.32 3.69
CA HIS A 164 10.74 7.90 4.97
C HIS A 164 10.29 9.35 5.04
N GLY A 165 10.04 9.86 6.24
CA GLY A 165 9.60 11.24 6.45
C GLY A 165 9.86 11.71 7.87
N TRP A 166 9.64 13.01 8.09
CA TRP A 166 9.76 13.60 9.41
C TRP A 166 8.69 13.00 10.36
N PRO A 167 9.01 12.73 11.63
CA PRO A 167 10.31 12.82 12.32
C PRO A 167 11.12 11.49 12.30
N GLY A 168 11.14 10.79 11.20
CA GLY A 168 11.79 9.48 11.02
C GLY A 168 10.80 8.36 10.74
N LEU A 169 9.57 8.69 10.35
CA LEU A 169 8.53 7.73 9.98
C LEU A 169 8.92 6.96 8.72
N ARG A 170 8.59 5.67 8.71
CA ARG A 170 8.75 4.75 7.58
C ARG A 170 7.40 4.17 7.15
N SER A 171 7.40 3.36 6.11
CA SER A 171 6.17 2.76 5.56
C SER A 171 5.33 2.02 6.62
N ARG A 172 5.96 1.27 7.53
CA ARG A 172 5.27 0.61 8.64
C ARG A 172 4.54 1.60 9.55
N ASP A 173 5.18 2.72 9.88
CA ASP A 173 4.61 3.72 10.77
C ASP A 173 3.40 4.40 10.12
N LEU A 174 3.46 4.66 8.79
CA LEU A 174 2.33 5.21 8.05
C LEU A 174 1.13 4.24 8.03
N ALA A 175 1.38 2.95 7.83
CA ALA A 175 0.33 1.94 7.91
C ALA A 175 -0.26 1.82 9.32
N ALA A 176 0.58 1.91 10.36
CA ALA A 176 0.14 1.94 11.75
C ALA A 176 -0.73 3.16 12.05
N LEU A 177 -0.31 4.35 11.60
CA LEU A 177 -1.07 5.59 11.76
C LEU A 177 -2.43 5.51 11.04
N ALA A 178 -2.47 4.96 9.83
CA ALA A 178 -3.73 4.77 9.11
C ALA A 178 -4.71 3.90 9.89
N LEU A 179 -4.28 2.74 10.39
CA LEU A 179 -5.13 1.87 11.22
C LEU A 179 -5.60 2.56 12.49
N LEU A 180 -4.68 3.20 13.23
CA LEU A 180 -5.01 3.89 14.48
C LEU A 180 -5.99 5.04 14.23
N THR A 181 -5.84 5.77 13.12
CA THR A 181 -6.78 6.84 12.74
C THR A 181 -8.19 6.29 12.55
N VAL A 182 -8.34 5.23 11.75
CA VAL A 182 -9.65 4.57 11.52
C VAL A 182 -10.27 4.05 12.83
N ARG A 183 -9.45 3.63 13.79
CA ARG A 183 -9.90 3.00 15.05
C ARG A 183 -9.91 3.96 16.24
N GLY A 184 -9.83 5.26 16.01
CA GLY A 184 -9.83 6.26 17.09
C GLY A 184 -8.68 6.08 18.09
N GLY A 185 -7.48 5.79 17.60
CA GLY A 185 -6.26 5.59 18.39
C GLY A 185 -6.10 4.21 19.03
N ARG A 186 -6.99 3.25 18.75
CA ARG A 186 -6.93 1.91 19.35
C ARG A 186 -6.28 0.90 18.41
N PRO A 187 -5.44 -0.02 18.93
CA PRO A 187 -4.94 -1.15 18.15
C PRO A 187 -6.07 -2.09 17.73
N ASP A 188 -5.77 -3.03 16.84
CA ASP A 188 -6.69 -4.11 16.53
C ASP A 188 -6.80 -5.14 17.67
N PRO A 189 -7.72 -6.13 17.61
CA PRO A 189 -7.88 -7.11 18.67
C PRO A 189 -6.64 -7.93 18.98
N ASP A 190 -5.74 -8.11 18.00
CA ASP A 190 -4.48 -8.84 18.17
C ASP A 190 -3.36 -7.96 18.75
N GLY A 191 -3.64 -6.66 19.01
CA GLY A 191 -2.71 -5.68 19.57
C GLY A 191 -1.86 -4.94 18.54
N TRP A 192 -1.97 -5.25 17.24
CA TRP A 192 -1.24 -4.53 16.21
C TRP A 192 -1.84 -3.11 16.04
N PRO A 193 -1.06 -2.05 15.81
CA PRO A 193 0.39 -2.02 15.58
C PRO A 193 1.23 -1.75 16.83
N THR A 194 0.62 -1.55 18.01
CA THR A 194 1.30 -1.04 19.22
C THR A 194 1.82 -2.16 20.15
N GLY A 195 1.28 -3.36 20.01
CA GLY A 195 1.74 -4.50 20.79
C GLY A 195 3.21 -4.83 20.52
N PRO A 196 4.03 -5.05 21.59
CA PRO A 196 5.45 -5.31 21.40
C PRO A 196 5.71 -6.59 20.60
N ARG A 197 4.88 -7.62 20.82
CA ARG A 197 4.90 -8.90 20.08
C ARG A 197 3.49 -9.39 19.83
N LEU A 198 3.31 -10.08 18.71
CA LEU A 198 2.05 -10.75 18.40
C LEU A 198 2.11 -12.24 18.80
N HIS A 199 1.01 -12.76 19.34
CA HIS A 199 0.94 -14.14 19.83
C HIS A 199 0.38 -15.06 18.76
N TYR A 200 1.23 -15.92 18.20
CA TYR A 200 0.88 -16.91 17.18
C TYR A 200 0.86 -18.36 17.70
N GLY A 201 0.86 -18.55 19.01
CA GLY A 201 0.94 -19.86 19.62
C GLY A 201 2.32 -20.53 19.47
N ARG A 202 2.35 -21.87 19.42
CA ARG A 202 3.61 -22.61 19.27
C ARG A 202 4.09 -22.58 17.82
N THR A 203 5.28 -22.07 17.60
CA THR A 203 5.92 -21.96 16.28
C THR A 203 7.26 -22.69 16.27
N HIS A 204 7.61 -23.24 15.11
CA HIS A 204 8.90 -23.91 14.93
C HIS A 204 10.03 -22.91 14.75
N ARG A 205 11.18 -23.16 15.38
CA ARG A 205 12.36 -22.27 15.33
C ARG A 205 13.35 -22.57 14.20
N GLY A 206 13.20 -23.70 13.54
CA GLY A 206 14.11 -24.12 12.48
C GLY A 206 13.81 -23.40 11.15
N THR A 207 14.85 -23.32 10.33
CA THR A 207 14.78 -22.92 8.94
C THR A 207 15.27 -24.04 8.03
N VAL A 208 14.84 -24.04 6.76
CA VAL A 208 15.42 -24.88 5.73
C VAL A 208 15.88 -23.99 4.56
N PRO A 209 17.00 -24.30 3.89
CA PRO A 209 17.39 -23.58 2.69
C PRO A 209 16.36 -23.78 1.57
N HIS A 210 16.14 -22.73 0.78
CA HIS A 210 15.32 -22.81 -0.42
C HIS A 210 16.01 -23.75 -1.45
N PRO A 211 15.28 -24.68 -2.10
CA PRO A 211 15.89 -25.69 -2.97
C PRO A 211 16.59 -25.10 -4.21
N ASP A 212 16.09 -23.97 -4.72
CA ASP A 212 16.62 -23.33 -5.94
C ASP A 212 17.51 -22.11 -5.63
N ASP A 213 17.53 -21.61 -4.37
CA ASP A 213 18.39 -20.49 -3.91
C ASP A 213 18.80 -20.69 -2.45
N PRO A 214 19.90 -21.36 -2.15
CA PRO A 214 20.33 -21.67 -0.78
C PRO A 214 20.57 -20.45 0.11
N GLY A 215 20.71 -19.26 -0.45
CA GLY A 215 20.79 -18.00 0.30
C GLY A 215 19.46 -17.49 0.81
N VAL A 216 18.35 -18.15 0.49
CA VAL A 216 17.02 -17.92 1.06
C VAL A 216 16.71 -19.00 2.08
N LEU A 217 16.39 -18.61 3.30
CA LEU A 217 15.99 -19.49 4.39
C LEU A 217 14.47 -19.45 4.54
N LEU A 218 13.81 -20.60 4.54
CA LEU A 218 12.37 -20.74 4.69
C LEU A 218 12.01 -21.12 6.12
N GLY A 219 11.09 -20.38 6.75
CA GLY A 219 10.71 -20.63 8.13
C GLY A 219 9.34 -20.09 8.54
N GLY A 220 9.02 -20.32 9.81
CA GLY A 220 7.91 -19.68 10.51
C GLY A 220 8.41 -18.51 11.38
N VAL A 221 7.48 -17.79 12.04
CA VAL A 221 7.82 -16.66 12.91
C VAL A 221 8.77 -17.07 14.06
N GLY A 222 8.76 -18.32 14.50
CA GLY A 222 9.70 -18.83 15.52
C GLY A 222 11.16 -18.85 15.07
N ALA A 223 11.43 -18.75 13.77
CA ALA A 223 12.78 -18.62 13.21
C ALA A 223 13.31 -17.18 13.22
N LEU A 224 12.47 -16.20 13.56
CA LEU A 224 12.82 -14.78 13.61
C LEU A 224 13.68 -14.51 14.87
N VAL A 225 14.96 -14.84 14.77
CA VAL A 225 15.94 -14.65 15.86
C VAL A 225 17.14 -13.84 15.34
N PRO A 226 17.77 -13.02 16.19
CA PRO A 226 18.95 -12.24 15.80
C PRO A 226 20.04 -13.11 15.15
N GLY A 227 20.60 -12.64 14.04
CA GLY A 227 21.68 -13.31 13.33
C GLY A 227 21.25 -14.47 12.42
N VAL A 228 19.94 -14.72 12.23
CA VAL A 228 19.46 -15.79 11.35
C VAL A 228 19.73 -15.49 9.87
N ALA A 229 19.66 -14.23 9.47
CA ALA A 229 19.88 -13.76 8.11
C ALA A 229 20.23 -12.27 8.10
N ASP A 230 20.76 -11.78 6.97
CA ASP A 230 21.09 -10.36 6.77
C ASP A 230 19.85 -9.52 6.50
N ALA A 231 18.80 -10.15 5.94
CA ALA A 231 17.54 -9.52 5.61
C ALA A 231 16.34 -10.43 5.89
N VAL A 232 15.16 -9.83 6.04
CA VAL A 232 13.91 -10.56 6.36
C VAL A 232 12.79 -10.12 5.44
N VAL A 233 12.04 -11.08 4.92
CA VAL A 233 10.75 -10.86 4.25
C VAL A 233 9.65 -11.55 5.07
N SER A 234 8.84 -10.74 5.73
CA SER A 234 7.77 -11.17 6.63
C SER A 234 6.42 -11.15 5.90
N LEU A 235 5.80 -12.32 5.74
CA LEU A 235 4.50 -12.48 5.09
C LEU A 235 3.33 -12.47 6.10
N CYS A 236 3.56 -11.93 7.28
CA CYS A 236 2.57 -11.80 8.34
C CYS A 236 2.85 -10.54 9.15
N ARG A 237 1.87 -10.07 9.89
CA ARG A 237 2.07 -8.96 10.83
C ARG A 237 3.02 -9.38 11.96
N LEU A 238 3.77 -8.44 12.44
CA LEU A 238 4.70 -8.58 13.57
C LEU A 238 4.46 -7.46 14.58
N GLY A 239 4.86 -7.67 15.83
CA GLY A 239 4.79 -6.67 16.88
C GLY A 239 5.79 -5.52 16.67
N ALA A 240 5.62 -4.46 17.44
CA ALA A 240 6.43 -3.24 17.30
C ALA A 240 7.94 -3.46 17.63
N GLU A 241 8.25 -4.42 18.49
CA GLU A 241 9.64 -4.76 18.86
C GLU A 241 10.26 -5.84 17.97
N GLU A 242 9.48 -6.40 17.02
CA GLU A 242 9.94 -7.47 16.14
C GLU A 242 10.41 -6.94 14.76
N VAL A 243 10.15 -5.64 14.47
CA VAL A 243 10.51 -4.98 13.20
C VAL A 243 11.19 -3.65 13.47
N PRO A 244 12.44 -3.46 12.99
CA PRO A 244 13.27 -4.46 12.35
C PRO A 244 13.78 -5.52 13.34
N LEU A 245 14.05 -6.72 12.82
CA LEU A 245 14.75 -7.74 13.61
C LEU A 245 16.11 -7.19 14.09
N GLN A 246 16.47 -7.44 15.32
CA GLN A 246 17.74 -6.98 15.88
C GLN A 246 18.93 -7.43 15.01
N GLY A 247 19.74 -6.47 14.58
CA GLY A 247 20.87 -6.68 13.67
C GLY A 247 20.53 -6.58 12.18
N VAL A 248 19.27 -6.42 11.82
CA VAL A 248 18.80 -6.17 10.43
C VAL A 248 18.51 -4.69 10.26
N ALA A 249 19.00 -4.09 9.18
CA ALA A 249 18.71 -2.68 8.90
C ALA A 249 17.22 -2.48 8.58
N PRO A 250 16.60 -1.34 8.93
CA PRO A 250 15.17 -1.13 8.74
C PRO A 250 14.67 -1.33 7.31
N GLN A 251 15.45 -0.95 6.30
CA GLN A 251 15.12 -1.15 4.88
C GLN A 251 15.28 -2.60 4.42
N ASP A 252 15.91 -3.46 5.21
CA ASP A 252 16.18 -4.87 4.91
C ASP A 252 15.21 -5.81 5.63
N HIS A 253 14.29 -5.27 6.44
CA HIS A 253 13.16 -5.99 6.98
C HIS A 253 11.89 -5.56 6.25
N VAL A 254 11.51 -6.32 5.23
CA VAL A 254 10.36 -6.05 4.37
C VAL A 254 9.14 -6.81 4.88
N GLU A 255 8.08 -6.09 5.23
CA GLU A 255 6.80 -6.69 5.58
C GLU A 255 5.86 -6.69 4.37
N VAL A 256 5.43 -7.86 3.93
CA VAL A 256 4.39 -8.04 2.91
C VAL A 256 3.21 -8.73 3.58
N TRP A 257 2.17 -7.97 3.94
CA TRP A 257 1.04 -8.51 4.69
C TRP A 257 0.09 -9.30 3.79
N LEU A 258 0.50 -10.51 3.46
CA LEU A 258 -0.28 -11.48 2.74
C LEU A 258 -1.25 -12.17 3.72
N VAL A 259 -2.54 -11.97 3.52
CA VAL A 259 -3.58 -12.54 4.39
C VAL A 259 -3.80 -14.01 4.01
N ASP A 260 -3.74 -14.91 5.01
CA ASP A 260 -3.92 -16.36 4.84
C ASP A 260 -5.41 -16.75 4.93
N ALA A 261 -6.24 -16.09 4.13
CA ALA A 261 -7.67 -16.34 4.04
C ALA A 261 -8.12 -16.17 2.58
N GLU A 262 -9.22 -16.85 2.23
CA GLU A 262 -9.84 -16.77 0.92
C GLU A 262 -10.38 -15.36 0.69
N ASP A 263 -10.21 -14.85 -0.53
CA ASP A 263 -10.68 -13.53 -1.01
C ASP A 263 -10.27 -12.32 -0.15
N ALA A 264 -9.33 -12.51 0.78
CA ALA A 264 -8.89 -11.45 1.68
C ALA A 264 -7.78 -10.55 1.12
N ASN A 265 -7.22 -10.89 -0.04
CA ASN A 265 -6.19 -10.10 -0.71
C ASN A 265 -6.76 -9.50 -1.99
N ALA A 266 -6.86 -8.18 -2.05
CA ALA A 266 -7.50 -7.46 -3.17
C ALA A 266 -6.84 -7.75 -4.53
N ASP A 267 -5.54 -8.02 -4.54
CA ASP A 267 -4.77 -8.44 -5.71
C ASP A 267 -3.71 -9.44 -5.29
N LEU A 268 -4.13 -10.69 -5.08
CA LEU A 268 -3.27 -11.76 -4.59
C LEU A 268 -2.04 -11.97 -5.49
N ARG A 269 -2.21 -11.91 -6.81
CA ARG A 269 -1.10 -12.16 -7.73
C ARG A 269 -0.01 -11.09 -7.60
N THR A 270 -0.38 -9.82 -7.60
CA THR A 270 0.55 -8.71 -7.42
C THR A 270 1.28 -8.79 -6.07
N VAL A 271 0.59 -9.20 -5.00
CA VAL A 271 1.21 -9.36 -3.67
C VAL A 271 2.22 -10.51 -3.66
N LEU A 272 1.94 -11.63 -4.34
CA LEU A 272 2.88 -12.75 -4.46
C LEU A 272 4.11 -12.36 -5.29
N ASP A 273 3.90 -11.67 -6.41
CA ASP A 273 4.97 -11.17 -7.26
C ASP A 273 5.87 -10.18 -6.50
N ASP A 274 5.28 -9.21 -5.77
CA ASP A 274 6.02 -8.23 -4.97
C ASP A 274 6.83 -8.89 -3.84
N ALA A 275 6.27 -9.88 -3.16
CA ALA A 275 6.99 -10.61 -2.12
C ALA A 275 8.20 -11.38 -2.69
N ALA A 276 8.04 -11.99 -3.86
CA ALA A 276 9.16 -12.67 -4.55
C ALA A 276 10.18 -11.66 -5.11
N ASP A 277 9.74 -10.49 -5.58
CA ASP A 277 10.62 -9.38 -5.98
C ASP A 277 11.43 -8.87 -4.80
N ALA A 278 10.84 -8.70 -3.62
CA ALA A 278 11.56 -8.31 -2.41
C ALA A 278 12.68 -9.30 -2.06
N VAL A 279 12.41 -10.61 -2.16
CA VAL A 279 13.43 -11.64 -1.96
C VAL A 279 14.54 -11.51 -3.01
N ARG A 280 14.18 -11.42 -4.30
CA ARG A 280 15.15 -11.27 -5.41
C ARG A 280 16.04 -10.04 -5.21
N ASP A 281 15.47 -8.90 -4.88
CA ASP A 281 16.20 -7.63 -4.76
C ASP A 281 17.20 -7.69 -3.60
N LEU A 282 16.79 -8.23 -2.44
CA LEU A 282 17.68 -8.45 -1.30
C LEU A 282 18.78 -9.47 -1.61
N ARG A 283 18.47 -10.52 -2.37
CA ARG A 283 19.46 -11.49 -2.85
C ARG A 283 20.46 -10.87 -3.84
N ALA A 284 19.99 -10.00 -4.73
CA ALA A 284 20.85 -9.26 -5.66
C ALA A 284 21.82 -8.31 -4.94
N GLU A 285 21.46 -7.83 -3.74
CA GLU A 285 22.34 -7.07 -2.84
C GLU A 285 23.35 -7.97 -2.09
N GLY A 286 23.38 -9.27 -2.35
CA GLY A 286 24.30 -10.24 -1.74
C GLY A 286 23.90 -10.74 -0.34
N LYS A 287 22.68 -10.44 0.12
CA LYS A 287 22.20 -10.77 1.47
C LYS A 287 21.65 -12.18 1.55
N THR A 288 21.84 -12.85 2.69
CA THR A 288 21.00 -13.97 3.08
C THR A 288 19.63 -13.46 3.50
N VAL A 289 18.53 -14.15 3.11
CA VAL A 289 17.17 -13.69 3.33
C VAL A 289 16.36 -14.74 4.10
N LEU A 290 15.78 -14.36 5.25
CA LEU A 290 14.73 -15.16 5.87
C LEU A 290 13.38 -14.81 5.25
N LEU A 291 12.78 -15.75 4.54
CA LEU A 291 11.38 -15.67 4.08
C LEU A 291 10.49 -16.45 5.03
N HIS A 292 9.57 -15.77 5.71
CA HIS A 292 8.73 -16.42 6.70
C HIS A 292 7.28 -15.92 6.73
N CYS A 293 6.39 -16.76 7.21
CA CYS A 293 5.06 -16.38 7.70
C CYS A 293 4.89 -16.92 9.14
N VAL A 294 3.67 -17.12 9.62
CA VAL A 294 3.45 -17.61 10.99
C VAL A 294 4.02 -19.01 11.19
N HIS A 295 3.59 -19.99 10.38
CA HIS A 295 3.92 -21.42 10.56
C HIS A 295 4.66 -22.03 9.37
N ALA A 296 4.99 -21.28 8.35
CA ALA A 296 5.52 -21.76 7.07
C ALA A 296 4.61 -22.80 6.36
N HIS A 297 3.27 -22.72 6.58
CA HIS A 297 2.32 -23.67 6.00
C HIS A 297 1.87 -23.27 4.59
N THR A 298 1.37 -22.05 4.39
CA THR A 298 0.77 -21.59 3.13
C THR A 298 1.61 -20.50 2.47
N ARG A 299 1.77 -19.35 3.12
CA ARG A 299 2.33 -18.14 2.51
C ARG A 299 3.81 -18.30 2.14
N THR A 300 4.63 -18.77 3.06
CA THR A 300 6.06 -19.01 2.82
C THR A 300 6.29 -19.94 1.63
N PRO A 301 5.71 -21.18 1.54
CA PRO A 301 5.98 -22.04 0.41
C PRO A 301 5.44 -21.50 -0.93
N VAL A 302 4.33 -20.77 -0.94
CA VAL A 302 3.80 -20.20 -2.19
C VAL A 302 4.68 -19.07 -2.72
N VAL A 303 5.12 -18.14 -1.88
CA VAL A 303 6.06 -17.09 -2.30
C VAL A 303 7.42 -17.68 -2.66
N ALA A 304 7.91 -18.67 -1.93
CA ALA A 304 9.13 -19.41 -2.29
C ALA A 304 9.01 -20.06 -3.68
N ALA A 305 7.85 -20.63 -4.03
CA ALA A 305 7.63 -21.21 -5.35
C ALA A 305 7.71 -20.16 -6.47
N VAL A 306 7.13 -18.98 -6.27
CA VAL A 306 7.24 -17.85 -7.23
C VAL A 306 8.70 -17.44 -7.41
N HIS A 307 9.45 -17.30 -6.32
CA HIS A 307 10.88 -16.99 -6.37
C HIS A 307 11.68 -18.09 -7.06
N GLY A 308 11.46 -19.37 -6.69
CA GLY A 308 12.17 -20.52 -7.24
C GLY A 308 11.96 -20.71 -8.74
N ALA A 309 10.75 -20.48 -9.24
CA ALA A 309 10.48 -20.51 -10.68
C ALA A 309 11.27 -19.44 -11.46
N ARG A 310 11.46 -18.25 -10.86
CA ARG A 310 12.25 -17.16 -11.45
C ARG A 310 13.75 -17.46 -11.46
N VAL A 311 14.25 -18.19 -10.45
CA VAL A 311 15.67 -18.55 -10.33
C VAL A 311 16.02 -19.76 -11.21
N ALA A 312 15.25 -20.85 -11.13
CA ALA A 312 15.55 -22.11 -11.80
C ALA A 312 14.87 -22.25 -13.18
N GLY A 313 13.91 -21.38 -13.49
CA GLY A 313 13.00 -21.56 -14.62
C GLY A 313 11.92 -22.61 -14.35
N GLY A 314 11.02 -22.80 -15.31
CA GLY A 314 9.88 -23.72 -15.19
C GLY A 314 8.65 -23.06 -14.56
N SER A 315 7.64 -23.87 -14.26
CA SER A 315 6.40 -23.40 -13.68
C SER A 315 6.52 -23.19 -12.16
N GLU A 316 5.73 -22.26 -11.64
CA GLU A 316 5.64 -22.01 -10.20
C GLU A 316 5.06 -23.23 -9.44
N ARG A 317 4.24 -24.04 -10.12
CA ARG A 317 3.68 -25.29 -9.55
C ARG A 317 4.75 -26.36 -9.36
N GLU A 318 5.68 -26.51 -10.31
CA GLU A 318 6.85 -27.41 -10.17
C GLU A 318 7.79 -26.91 -9.07
N ALA A 319 8.03 -25.59 -9.00
CA ALA A 319 8.80 -24.99 -7.92
C ALA A 319 8.16 -25.24 -6.56
N LEU A 320 6.82 -25.16 -6.46
CA LEU A 320 6.11 -25.47 -5.21
C LEU A 320 6.36 -26.93 -4.77
N GLN A 321 6.39 -27.88 -5.70
CA GLN A 321 6.71 -29.28 -5.37
C GLN A 321 8.13 -29.44 -4.80
N ARG A 322 9.13 -28.73 -5.38
CA ARG A 322 10.50 -28.72 -4.86
C ARG A 322 10.57 -28.11 -3.46
N VAL A 323 9.88 -26.99 -3.24
CA VAL A 323 9.79 -26.34 -1.92
C VAL A 323 9.14 -27.28 -0.90
N MET A 324 8.03 -27.93 -1.24
CA MET A 324 7.34 -28.86 -0.33
C MET A 324 8.19 -30.09 0.03
N ALA A 325 9.09 -30.52 -0.85
CA ALA A 325 10.00 -31.63 -0.57
C ALA A 325 11.02 -31.30 0.55
N VAL A 326 11.44 -30.03 0.67
CA VAL A 326 12.40 -29.58 1.72
C VAL A 326 11.73 -28.94 2.92
N LEU A 327 10.47 -28.52 2.83
CA LEU A 327 9.70 -27.87 3.89
C LEU A 327 8.51 -28.76 4.32
N PRO A 328 8.71 -29.74 5.22
CA PRO A 328 7.67 -30.71 5.59
C PRO A 328 6.43 -30.11 6.24
N SER A 329 6.53 -28.88 6.78
CA SER A 329 5.41 -28.13 7.34
C SER A 329 4.48 -27.54 6.29
N ALA A 330 4.89 -27.48 5.01
CA ALA A 330 4.12 -26.85 3.95
C ALA A 330 2.76 -27.55 3.74
N ARG A 331 1.69 -26.76 3.79
CA ARG A 331 0.29 -27.15 3.57
C ARG A 331 -0.43 -25.98 2.87
N PRO A 332 -0.09 -25.68 1.61
CA PRO A 332 -0.65 -24.54 0.91
C PRO A 332 -2.17 -24.62 0.80
N ARG A 333 -2.87 -23.55 1.14
CA ARG A 333 -4.31 -23.42 0.87
C ARG A 333 -4.56 -23.39 -0.62
N ALA A 334 -5.58 -24.08 -1.08
CA ALA A 334 -5.92 -24.18 -2.49
C ALA A 334 -6.20 -22.80 -3.12
N SER A 335 -6.90 -21.91 -2.41
CA SER A 335 -7.22 -20.55 -2.85
C SER A 335 -5.96 -19.70 -3.14
N ILE A 336 -4.92 -19.80 -2.30
CA ILE A 336 -3.66 -19.07 -2.51
C ILE A 336 -2.79 -19.77 -3.56
N ALA A 337 -2.70 -21.11 -3.54
CA ALA A 337 -1.93 -21.88 -4.53
C ALA A 337 -2.54 -21.80 -5.94
N ALA A 338 -3.82 -21.55 -6.08
CA ALA A 338 -4.49 -21.35 -7.38
C ALA A 338 -3.94 -20.15 -8.17
N ALA A 339 -3.35 -19.16 -7.50
CA ALA A 339 -2.72 -18.00 -8.13
C ALA A 339 -1.36 -18.32 -8.78
N LEU A 340 -0.80 -19.53 -8.57
CA LEU A 340 0.47 -19.97 -9.19
C LEU A 340 0.27 -20.33 -10.66
N ARG A 341 1.25 -19.94 -11.48
CA ARG A 341 1.33 -20.14 -12.94
C ARG A 341 2.12 -21.39 -13.30
#